data_9a8b80eff06ac839b2aa71847ab808f9
#
_entry.id   9a8b80eff06ac839b2aa71847ab808f9
#
_cell.length_a   1.000
_cell.length_b   1.000
_cell.length_c   1.000
_cell.angle_alpha   90.00
_cell.angle_beta   90.00
_cell.angle_gamma   90.00
#
_symmetry.space_group_name_H-M   'P 1'
#
loop_
_entity.id
_entity.type
_entity.pdbx_description
1 polymer ?
#
loop_
_entity_poly.entity_id
_entity_poly.type
_entity_poly.pdbx_seq_one_letter_code
_entity_poly.pdbx_strand_id
1 'polypeptide(L)'
;MSTKFFNNTPDNSLFEKFKGIAHNMLDFHTFQAVVGYFRSSGYFKLREEFEQVKKIQILVGINIDNLFRKQSKLFFGQIDEQAVIDAYSHDFVEEVKNAGYDEQTERGILQFCQDIIDKKLEMRIHRSKNLHAKFYLLLPENHNPNSDGWVIMGSSNLSDSGMGTMPSNRYELNVAMKDYDDVEYCKQEFEQLWEQAVPLNLQDIEQMKAKTHLAQLPTPYELYMKVLIDTFGSQVEDDFT
;
A
#
# COMPACT_ATOMS: atom_id res chain seq x y z
N MET A 1 -17.01 7.35 -23.53
CA MET A 1 -16.23 8.59 -23.36
C MET A 1 -15.15 8.29 -22.33
N SER A 2 -13.89 8.48 -22.69
CA SER A 2 -12.80 8.37 -21.71
C SER A 2 -12.73 9.67 -20.90
N THR A 3 -13.24 9.69 -19.69
CA THR A 3 -13.09 10.84 -18.80
C THR A 3 -11.78 10.72 -18.01
N LYS A 4 -11.25 11.89 -17.57
CA LYS A 4 -10.13 11.92 -16.62
C LYS A 4 -10.55 11.41 -15.23
N PHE A 5 -11.86 11.45 -14.93
CA PHE A 5 -12.43 11.09 -13.64
C PHE A 5 -12.90 9.64 -13.63
N PHE A 6 -12.70 8.96 -12.50
CA PHE A 6 -13.15 7.61 -12.25
C PHE A 6 -13.41 7.40 -10.74
N ASN A 7 -14.09 6.32 -10.40
CA ASN A 7 -14.50 6.00 -9.04
C ASN A 7 -13.96 4.62 -8.59
N ASN A 8 -14.66 3.94 -7.72
CA ASN A 8 -14.29 2.60 -7.23
C ASN A 8 -15.30 1.52 -7.64
N THR A 9 -16.04 1.72 -8.74
CA THR A 9 -16.84 0.63 -9.33
C THR A 9 -15.92 -0.37 -10.05
N PRO A 10 -16.29 -1.65 -10.14
CA PRO A 10 -15.40 -2.70 -10.68
C PRO A 10 -14.77 -2.37 -12.04
N ASP A 11 -15.57 -1.81 -12.98
CA ASP A 11 -15.10 -1.50 -14.34
C ASP A 11 -14.43 -0.12 -14.48
N ASN A 12 -14.39 0.67 -13.41
CA ASN A 12 -13.89 2.05 -13.44
C ASN A 12 -13.14 2.40 -12.15
N SER A 13 -12.37 1.44 -11.65
CA SER A 13 -11.66 1.54 -10.38
C SER A 13 -10.24 2.08 -10.52
N LEU A 14 -9.62 2.42 -9.39
CA LEU A 14 -8.21 2.80 -9.35
C LEU A 14 -7.32 1.66 -9.86
N PHE A 15 -7.66 0.40 -9.52
CA PHE A 15 -6.93 -0.78 -9.99
C PHE A 15 -6.98 -0.92 -11.51
N GLU A 16 -8.16 -0.84 -12.11
CA GLU A 16 -8.32 -0.89 -13.57
C GLU A 16 -7.60 0.27 -14.28
N LYS A 17 -7.55 1.44 -13.63
CA LYS A 17 -6.80 2.57 -14.15
C LYS A 17 -5.30 2.33 -14.13
N PHE A 18 -4.75 1.80 -13.04
CA PHE A 18 -3.34 1.41 -12.95
C PHE A 18 -2.98 0.38 -14.01
N LYS A 19 -3.78 -0.68 -14.11
CA LYS A 19 -3.62 -1.73 -15.11
C LYS A 19 -3.60 -1.18 -16.54
N GLY A 20 -4.60 -0.34 -16.86
CA GLY A 20 -4.68 0.27 -18.18
C GLY A 20 -3.49 1.16 -18.51
N ILE A 21 -2.96 1.93 -17.56
CA ILE A 21 -1.75 2.75 -17.77
C ILE A 21 -0.53 1.85 -17.89
N ALA A 22 -0.33 0.90 -16.99
CA ALA A 22 0.83 0.01 -16.98
C ALA A 22 0.98 -0.78 -18.29
N HIS A 23 -0.13 -1.28 -18.85
CA HIS A 23 -0.11 -2.04 -20.11
C HIS A 23 0.12 -1.17 -21.36
N ASN A 24 -0.21 0.12 -21.31
CA ASN A 24 -0.10 1.02 -22.46
C ASN A 24 1.14 1.93 -22.42
N MET A 25 1.80 2.05 -21.28
CA MET A 25 2.98 2.86 -21.08
C MET A 25 4.24 2.04 -21.37
N LEU A 26 4.86 2.25 -22.55
CA LEU A 26 6.00 1.45 -23.02
C LEU A 26 7.24 1.53 -22.12
N ASP A 27 7.43 2.65 -21.44
CA ASP A 27 8.59 2.91 -20.58
C ASP A 27 8.14 3.18 -19.12
N PHE A 28 7.27 2.32 -18.60
CA PHE A 28 6.86 2.43 -17.20
C PHE A 28 7.96 1.89 -16.29
N HIS A 29 8.74 2.81 -15.73
CA HIS A 29 9.92 2.50 -14.93
C HIS A 29 9.71 2.64 -13.44
N THR A 30 9.06 3.75 -13.01
CA THR A 30 8.94 4.09 -11.59
C THR A 30 7.48 4.31 -11.20
N PHE A 31 7.06 3.65 -10.13
CA PHE A 31 5.80 3.92 -9.44
C PHE A 31 6.07 4.60 -8.10
N GLN A 32 5.41 5.72 -7.86
CA GLN A 32 5.46 6.43 -6.59
C GLN A 32 4.05 6.62 -6.04
N ALA A 33 3.85 6.40 -4.76
CA ALA A 33 2.57 6.55 -4.09
C ALA A 33 2.70 7.36 -2.79
N VAL A 34 1.85 8.35 -2.62
CA VAL A 34 1.58 8.98 -1.33
C VAL A 34 0.20 8.57 -0.88
N VAL A 35 0.10 7.94 0.28
CA VAL A 35 -1.18 7.45 0.81
C VAL A 35 -1.30 7.73 2.30
N GLY A 36 -2.50 8.04 2.75
CA GLY A 36 -2.76 8.19 4.18
C GLY A 36 -2.78 6.86 4.91
N TYR A 37 -3.06 5.78 4.18
CA TYR A 37 -3.17 4.42 4.70
C TYR A 37 -2.77 3.40 3.63
N PHE A 38 -2.04 2.38 4.04
CA PHE A 38 -1.54 1.31 3.20
C PHE A 38 -1.95 -0.06 3.75
N ARG A 39 -2.27 -0.98 2.86
CA ARG A 39 -2.43 -2.41 3.17
C ARG A 39 -1.62 -3.27 2.22
N SER A 40 -0.96 -4.28 2.78
CA SER A 40 -0.16 -5.24 2.00
C SER A 40 -0.98 -6.02 0.97
N SER A 41 -2.26 -6.31 1.27
CA SER A 41 -3.19 -6.96 0.34
C SER A 41 -3.41 -6.14 -0.94
N GLY A 42 -3.55 -4.82 -0.81
CA GLY A 42 -3.64 -3.93 -1.97
C GLY A 42 -2.34 -3.92 -2.79
N TYR A 43 -1.19 -3.96 -2.13
CA TYR A 43 0.10 -4.03 -2.82
C TYR A 43 0.24 -5.30 -3.65
N PHE A 44 -0.17 -6.46 -3.14
CA PHE A 44 -0.04 -7.73 -3.84
C PHE A 44 -0.74 -7.73 -5.21
N LYS A 45 -1.99 -7.28 -5.28
CA LYS A 45 -2.72 -7.17 -6.54
C LYS A 45 -2.07 -6.21 -7.52
N LEU A 46 -1.59 -5.06 -7.01
CA LEU A 46 -0.86 -4.10 -7.81
C LEU A 46 0.45 -4.66 -8.34
N ARG A 47 1.15 -5.44 -7.51
CA ARG A 47 2.46 -5.99 -7.82
C ARG A 47 2.45 -6.95 -9.02
N GLU A 48 1.37 -7.71 -9.20
CA GLU A 48 1.20 -8.60 -10.34
C GLU A 48 1.16 -7.79 -11.66
N GLU A 49 0.46 -6.66 -11.67
CA GLU A 49 0.37 -5.78 -12.84
C GLU A 49 1.66 -4.96 -13.07
N PHE A 50 2.48 -4.79 -12.03
CA PHE A 50 3.71 -3.99 -12.03
C PHE A 50 4.98 -4.86 -12.03
N GLU A 51 4.93 -6.05 -12.60
CA GLU A 51 6.08 -6.96 -12.64
C GLU A 51 7.30 -6.32 -13.32
N GLN A 52 7.06 -5.59 -14.41
CA GLN A 52 8.11 -4.93 -15.21
C GLN A 52 8.63 -3.62 -14.61
N VAL A 53 7.93 -3.04 -13.63
CA VAL A 53 8.34 -1.79 -12.97
C VAL A 53 9.63 -2.02 -12.20
N LYS A 54 10.62 -1.14 -12.41
CA LYS A 54 11.95 -1.28 -11.81
C LYS A 54 12.01 -0.75 -10.39
N LYS A 55 11.25 0.30 -10.09
CA LYS A 55 11.28 0.99 -8.81
C LYS A 55 9.88 1.30 -8.32
N ILE A 56 9.58 0.88 -7.10
CA ILE A 56 8.32 1.20 -6.42
C ILE A 56 8.67 1.95 -5.13
N GLN A 57 8.07 3.12 -4.93
CA GLN A 57 8.27 3.95 -3.74
C GLN A 57 6.91 4.29 -3.12
N ILE A 58 6.74 3.94 -1.86
CA ILE A 58 5.48 4.18 -1.14
C ILE A 58 5.74 5.02 0.09
N LEU A 59 5.12 6.19 0.15
CA LEU A 59 5.10 7.07 1.30
C LEU A 59 3.77 6.95 2.02
N VAL A 60 3.82 6.52 3.27
CA VAL A 60 2.63 6.26 4.09
C VAL A 60 2.49 7.31 5.19
N GLY A 61 1.28 7.83 5.37
CA GLY A 61 0.91 8.55 6.57
C GLY A 61 0.66 7.58 7.72
N ILE A 62 0.87 8.03 8.94
CA ILE A 62 0.50 7.26 10.13
C ILE A 62 -0.75 7.83 10.76
N ASN A 63 -1.70 6.97 11.09
CA ASN A 63 -2.79 7.32 11.99
C ASN A 63 -2.30 7.21 13.45
N ILE A 64 -1.65 8.28 13.91
CA ILE A 64 -1.03 8.32 15.24
C ILE A 64 -2.07 8.45 16.38
N ASP A 65 -3.35 8.65 16.08
CA ASP A 65 -4.37 8.86 17.13
C ASP A 65 -4.45 7.72 18.14
N ASN A 66 -4.17 6.50 17.73
CA ASN A 66 -4.14 5.34 18.62
C ASN A 66 -2.90 5.29 19.55
N LEU A 67 -1.77 5.82 19.11
CA LEU A 67 -0.52 5.84 19.88
C LEU A 67 -0.47 7.00 20.88
N PHE A 68 -0.92 8.17 20.46
CA PHE A 68 -0.93 9.35 21.32
C PHE A 68 -1.92 9.27 22.46
N ARG A 69 -3.03 8.55 22.33
CA ARG A 69 -3.95 8.30 23.46
C ARG A 69 -3.28 7.49 24.57
N LYS A 70 -2.31 6.64 24.26
CA LYS A 70 -1.57 5.85 25.25
C LYS A 70 -0.33 6.55 25.82
N GLN A 71 0.30 7.46 25.06
CA GLN A 71 1.57 8.12 25.46
C GLN A 71 1.51 9.64 25.62
N SER A 72 0.33 10.25 25.52
CA SER A 72 0.14 11.72 25.46
C SER A 72 0.52 12.50 26.74
N LYS A 73 1.26 11.92 27.66
CA LYS A 73 1.74 12.63 28.86
C LYS A 73 3.17 13.14 28.79
N LEU A 74 3.93 12.82 27.73
CA LEU A 74 5.36 13.19 27.68
C LEU A 74 5.81 13.50 26.24
N PHE A 75 6.08 14.73 25.94
CA PHE A 75 6.83 15.29 24.80
C PHE A 75 6.04 16.12 23.78
N PHE A 76 6.07 17.38 24.04
CA PHE A 76 6.05 18.43 23.03
C PHE A 76 7.42 18.45 22.31
N GLY A 77 7.47 18.18 21.01
CA GLY A 77 8.58 18.69 20.21
C GLY A 77 9.12 17.86 19.05
N GLN A 78 9.40 16.59 19.18
CA GLN A 78 9.90 15.76 18.06
C GLN A 78 9.36 14.33 18.20
N ILE A 79 8.72 13.83 17.16
CA ILE A 79 8.35 12.42 17.09
C ILE A 79 9.63 11.65 16.81
N ASP A 80 10.03 10.77 17.73
CA ASP A 80 11.17 9.88 17.58
C ASP A 80 10.94 8.94 16.37
N GLU A 81 11.99 8.73 15.57
CA GLU A 81 11.92 7.83 14.40
C GLU A 81 11.49 6.42 14.79
N GLN A 82 11.99 5.93 15.91
CA GLN A 82 11.62 4.61 16.43
C GLN A 82 10.13 4.53 16.77
N ALA A 83 9.56 5.56 17.35
CA ALA A 83 8.13 5.60 17.65
C ALA A 83 7.25 5.56 16.39
N VAL A 84 7.73 6.13 15.29
CA VAL A 84 7.07 6.07 13.97
C VAL A 84 7.09 4.64 13.42
N ILE A 85 8.26 3.99 13.48
CA ILE A 85 8.44 2.59 13.02
C ILE A 85 7.60 1.63 13.89
N ASP A 86 7.62 1.81 15.20
CA ASP A 86 6.85 0.98 16.14
C ASP A 86 5.34 1.08 15.89
N ALA A 87 4.87 2.28 15.55
CA ALA A 87 3.47 2.49 15.19
C ALA A 87 3.06 1.70 13.95
N TYR A 88 3.83 1.86 12.89
CA TYR A 88 3.60 1.13 11.65
C TYR A 88 3.73 -0.38 11.86
N SER A 89 4.74 -0.82 12.63
CA SER A 89 4.93 -2.23 13.00
C SER A 89 3.71 -2.82 13.69
N HIS A 90 3.09 -2.07 14.61
CA HIS A 90 1.88 -2.51 15.30
C HIS A 90 0.71 -2.69 14.30
N ASP A 91 0.47 -1.71 13.44
CA ASP A 91 -0.61 -1.76 12.46
C ASP A 91 -0.40 -2.91 11.46
N PHE A 92 0.83 -3.14 11.02
CA PHE A 92 1.19 -4.26 10.14
C PHE A 92 0.94 -5.62 10.81
N VAL A 93 1.37 -5.80 12.06
CA VAL A 93 1.16 -7.06 12.80
C VAL A 93 -0.33 -7.33 13.03
N GLU A 94 -1.11 -6.30 13.33
CA GLU A 94 -2.57 -6.44 13.47
C GLU A 94 -3.24 -6.76 12.12
N GLU A 95 -2.78 -6.19 11.02
CA GLU A 95 -3.25 -6.54 9.68
C GLU A 95 -3.02 -8.04 9.38
N VAL A 96 -1.80 -8.54 9.64
CA VAL A 96 -1.46 -9.95 9.42
C VAL A 96 -2.28 -10.88 10.31
N LYS A 97 -2.51 -10.53 11.56
CA LYS A 97 -3.35 -11.32 12.47
C LYS A 97 -4.81 -11.37 12.02
N ASN A 98 -5.34 -10.24 11.55
CA ASN A 98 -6.73 -10.13 11.12
C ASN A 98 -7.00 -10.77 9.74
N ALA A 99 -5.96 -10.94 8.92
CA ALA A 99 -6.06 -11.62 7.63
C ALA A 99 -6.32 -13.13 7.78
N GLY A 100 -6.09 -13.69 8.96
CA GLY A 100 -6.29 -15.12 9.21
C GLY A 100 -5.32 -16.00 8.41
N TYR A 101 -5.79 -17.13 7.97
CA TYR A 101 -5.01 -18.11 7.18
C TYR A 101 -5.34 -18.06 5.67
N ASP A 102 -5.56 -16.86 5.13
CA ASP A 102 -5.80 -16.69 3.69
C ASP A 102 -4.49 -16.75 2.90
N GLU A 103 -4.37 -17.74 2.02
CA GLU A 103 -3.16 -18.01 1.22
C GLU A 103 -2.76 -16.81 0.35
N GLN A 104 -3.71 -16.11 -0.26
CA GLN A 104 -3.41 -14.96 -1.12
C GLN A 104 -2.84 -13.81 -0.31
N THR A 105 -3.41 -13.54 0.85
CA THR A 105 -2.93 -12.49 1.75
C THR A 105 -1.55 -12.84 2.30
N GLU A 106 -1.31 -14.08 2.74
CA GLU A 106 0.01 -14.53 3.19
C GLU A 106 1.07 -14.38 2.10
N ARG A 107 0.78 -14.80 0.87
CA ARG A 107 1.69 -14.63 -0.27
C ARG A 107 1.97 -13.16 -0.55
N GLY A 108 0.95 -12.31 -0.49
CA GLY A 108 1.08 -10.87 -0.69
C GLY A 108 2.01 -10.22 0.33
N ILE A 109 1.88 -10.61 1.61
CA ILE A 109 2.72 -10.12 2.69
C ILE A 109 4.17 -10.59 2.51
N LEU A 110 4.38 -11.86 2.16
CA LEU A 110 5.72 -12.39 1.91
C LEU A 110 6.38 -11.72 0.70
N GLN A 111 5.62 -11.49 -0.38
CA GLN A 111 6.10 -10.77 -1.56
C GLN A 111 6.45 -9.32 -1.23
N PHE A 112 5.62 -8.63 -0.44
CA PHE A 112 5.90 -7.28 0.05
C PHE A 112 7.23 -7.23 0.82
N CYS A 113 7.44 -8.15 1.76
CA CYS A 113 8.71 -8.24 2.50
C CYS A 113 9.89 -8.53 1.56
N GLN A 114 9.72 -9.43 0.59
CA GLN A 114 10.77 -9.79 -0.35
C GLN A 114 11.13 -8.61 -1.27
N ASP A 115 10.16 -7.87 -1.78
CA ASP A 115 10.40 -6.72 -2.64
C ASP A 115 11.16 -5.59 -1.91
N ILE A 116 10.98 -5.45 -0.58
CA ILE A 116 11.80 -4.53 0.23
C ILE A 116 13.24 -5.06 0.36
N ILE A 117 13.42 -6.37 0.61
CA ILE A 117 14.72 -7.01 0.68
C ILE A 117 15.49 -6.83 -0.63
N ASP A 118 14.83 -7.04 -1.75
CA ASP A 118 15.39 -6.94 -3.10
C ASP A 118 15.54 -5.48 -3.58
N LYS A 119 15.16 -4.50 -2.76
CA LYS A 119 15.17 -3.07 -3.06
C LYS A 119 14.32 -2.68 -4.28
N LYS A 120 13.38 -3.52 -4.68
CA LYS A 120 12.38 -3.19 -5.68
C LYS A 120 11.32 -2.25 -5.11
N LEU A 121 10.97 -2.45 -3.84
CA LEU A 121 10.10 -1.59 -3.06
C LEU A 121 10.91 -0.83 -2.00
N GLU A 122 10.84 0.49 -2.05
CA GLU A 122 11.27 1.37 -0.98
C GLU A 122 10.03 1.95 -0.28
N MET A 123 9.99 1.87 1.03
CA MET A 123 8.90 2.41 1.81
C MET A 123 9.40 3.40 2.85
N ARG A 124 8.71 4.52 2.98
CA ARG A 124 8.96 5.51 4.04
C ARG A 124 7.66 5.87 4.74
N ILE A 125 7.81 6.26 5.97
CA ILE A 125 6.70 6.63 6.84
C ILE A 125 6.83 8.12 7.17
N HIS A 126 5.80 8.90 6.84
CA HIS A 126 5.83 10.33 7.09
C HIS A 126 5.59 10.65 8.56
N ARG A 127 6.42 11.53 9.13
CA ARG A 127 6.39 11.91 10.55
C ARG A 127 5.17 12.74 10.95
N SER A 128 4.47 13.34 10.00
CA SER A 128 3.32 14.20 10.28
C SER A 128 2.05 13.37 10.50
N LYS A 129 1.33 13.68 11.57
CA LYS A 129 0.01 13.09 11.89
C LYS A 129 -1.06 13.35 10.83
N ASN A 130 -0.84 14.32 9.95
CA ASN A 130 -1.86 14.89 9.08
C ASN A 130 -1.61 14.58 7.59
N LEU A 131 -0.71 13.66 7.23
CA LEU A 131 -0.55 13.28 5.83
C LEU A 131 -1.80 12.51 5.38
N HIS A 132 -2.69 13.21 4.70
CA HIS A 132 -3.94 12.64 4.19
C HIS A 132 -4.04 12.72 2.66
N ALA A 133 -3.00 13.23 2.00
CA ALA A 133 -2.91 13.23 0.54
C ALA A 133 -2.92 11.80 -0.01
N LYS A 134 -3.54 11.61 -1.17
CA LYS A 134 -3.47 10.38 -1.94
C LYS A 134 -3.21 10.77 -3.37
N PHE A 135 -2.01 10.49 -3.83
CA PHE A 135 -1.67 10.60 -5.22
C PHE A 135 -0.65 9.55 -5.63
N TYR A 136 -0.66 9.22 -6.89
CA TYR A 136 0.12 8.15 -7.48
C TYR A 136 0.77 8.65 -8.75
N LEU A 137 2.07 8.41 -8.91
CA LEU A 137 2.84 8.76 -10.08
C LEU A 137 3.28 7.50 -10.80
N LEU A 138 3.05 7.46 -12.09
CA LEU A 138 3.53 6.42 -12.98
C LEU A 138 4.47 7.10 -13.98
N LEU A 139 5.76 6.85 -13.85
CA LEU A 139 6.79 7.62 -14.53
C LEU A 139 7.67 6.75 -15.42
N PRO A 140 8.09 7.27 -16.59
CA PRO A 140 9.16 6.67 -17.36
C PRO A 140 10.50 6.83 -16.64
N GLU A 141 11.55 6.16 -17.11
CA GLU A 141 12.90 6.31 -16.56
C GLU A 141 13.37 7.77 -16.59
N ASN A 142 13.14 8.45 -17.70
CA ASN A 142 13.50 9.85 -17.91
C ASN A 142 12.24 10.68 -18.20
N HIS A 143 11.56 11.15 -17.16
CA HIS A 143 10.39 12.02 -17.33
C HIS A 143 10.80 13.38 -17.89
N ASN A 144 10.20 13.75 -19.02
CA ASN A 144 10.43 15.01 -19.73
C ASN A 144 9.17 15.42 -20.50
N PRO A 145 9.08 16.65 -21.07
CA PRO A 145 7.86 17.12 -21.75
C PRO A 145 7.36 16.27 -22.93
N ASN A 146 8.20 15.37 -23.47
CA ASN A 146 7.86 14.49 -24.59
C ASN A 146 7.61 13.03 -24.15
N SER A 147 7.67 12.73 -22.86
CA SER A 147 7.45 11.40 -22.32
C SER A 147 6.06 11.26 -21.71
N ASP A 148 5.53 10.03 -21.71
CA ASP A 148 4.26 9.71 -21.06
C ASP A 148 4.46 9.52 -19.55
N GLY A 149 4.13 10.54 -18.76
CA GLY A 149 4.00 10.44 -17.32
C GLY A 149 2.54 10.57 -16.88
N TRP A 150 2.17 9.96 -15.78
CA TRP A 150 0.83 10.06 -15.25
C TRP A 150 0.84 10.41 -13.77
N VAL A 151 -0.09 11.25 -13.36
CA VAL A 151 -0.47 11.43 -11.97
C VAL A 151 -1.93 11.10 -11.78
N ILE A 152 -2.23 10.29 -10.76
CA ILE A 152 -3.59 10.01 -10.30
C ILE A 152 -3.73 10.61 -8.92
N MET A 153 -4.78 11.39 -8.69
CA MET A 153 -5.07 12.03 -7.42
C MET A 153 -6.53 11.79 -7.03
N GLY A 154 -6.80 11.62 -5.74
CA GLY A 154 -8.17 11.46 -5.27
C GLY A 154 -8.32 11.05 -3.81
N SER A 155 -9.41 10.37 -3.51
CA SER A 155 -9.71 9.91 -2.15
C SER A 155 -9.22 8.49 -1.85
N SER A 156 -8.90 7.69 -2.88
CA SER A 156 -8.55 6.28 -2.76
C SER A 156 -7.18 6.06 -2.13
N ASN A 157 -7.12 5.21 -1.11
CA ASN A 157 -5.86 4.69 -0.55
C ASN A 157 -5.42 3.40 -1.26
N LEU A 158 -4.16 3.00 -1.06
CA LEU A 158 -3.61 1.75 -1.56
C LEU A 158 -4.05 0.59 -0.64
N SER A 159 -5.30 0.19 -0.80
CA SER A 159 -5.98 -0.89 -0.09
C SER A 159 -7.01 -1.51 -1.02
N ASP A 160 -7.49 -2.73 -0.72
CA ASP A 160 -8.48 -3.42 -1.56
C ASP A 160 -9.73 -2.58 -1.81
N SER A 161 -10.29 -1.98 -0.76
CA SER A 161 -11.46 -1.11 -0.88
C SER A 161 -11.18 0.19 -1.63
N GLY A 162 -10.01 0.81 -1.43
CA GLY A 162 -9.60 2.04 -2.12
C GLY A 162 -9.31 1.81 -3.60
N MET A 163 -8.72 0.67 -3.94
CA MET A 163 -8.47 0.29 -5.32
C MET A 163 -9.71 -0.23 -6.06
N GLY A 164 -10.79 -0.55 -5.33
CA GLY A 164 -12.01 -1.10 -5.92
C GLY A 164 -11.91 -2.58 -6.31
N THR A 165 -10.96 -3.32 -5.70
CA THR A 165 -10.80 -4.77 -5.92
C THR A 165 -11.69 -5.61 -5.03
N MET A 166 -12.29 -4.99 -3.99
CA MET A 166 -13.31 -5.59 -3.14
C MET A 166 -14.50 -4.62 -2.99
N PRO A 167 -15.73 -5.14 -2.81
CA PRO A 167 -16.89 -4.30 -2.52
C PRO A 167 -16.66 -3.39 -1.31
N SER A 168 -17.07 -2.14 -1.43
CA SER A 168 -16.95 -1.14 -0.37
C SER A 168 -18.18 -0.26 -0.31
N ASN A 169 -18.63 0.06 0.90
CA ASN A 169 -19.68 1.06 1.12
C ASN A 169 -19.16 2.51 1.04
N ARG A 170 -17.86 2.70 0.81
CA ARG A 170 -17.26 4.02 0.64
C ARG A 170 -17.21 4.36 -0.84
N TYR A 171 -17.69 5.53 -1.18
CA TYR A 171 -17.55 6.10 -2.51
C TYR A 171 -16.19 6.80 -2.62
N GLU A 172 -15.43 6.42 -3.64
CA GLU A 172 -14.15 7.04 -3.94
C GLU A 172 -14.23 7.76 -5.28
N LEU A 173 -13.55 8.92 -5.38
CA LEU A 173 -13.46 9.68 -6.62
C LEU A 173 -12.01 10.07 -6.87
N ASN A 174 -11.55 9.81 -8.09
CA ASN A 174 -10.18 10.06 -8.51
C ASN A 174 -10.16 10.76 -9.87
N VAL A 175 -9.04 11.40 -10.16
CA VAL A 175 -8.73 12.02 -11.45
C VAL A 175 -7.36 11.56 -11.91
N ALA A 176 -7.22 11.24 -13.21
CA ALA A 176 -5.96 10.90 -13.84
C ALA A 176 -5.55 12.03 -14.82
N MET A 177 -4.34 12.53 -14.68
CA MET A 177 -3.76 13.59 -15.48
C MET A 177 -2.43 13.14 -16.06
N LYS A 178 -2.06 13.68 -17.22
CA LYS A 178 -0.80 13.39 -17.91
C LYS A 178 -0.07 14.62 -18.42
N ASP A 179 -0.62 15.82 -18.15
CA ASP A 179 0.03 17.06 -18.53
C ASP A 179 1.37 17.15 -17.76
N TYR A 180 2.43 17.49 -18.47
CA TYR A 180 3.80 17.48 -17.93
C TYR A 180 3.94 18.30 -16.66
N ASP A 181 3.38 19.50 -16.62
CA ASP A 181 3.49 20.42 -15.49
C ASP A 181 2.79 19.87 -14.25
N ASP A 182 1.63 19.19 -14.42
CA ASP A 182 0.89 18.57 -13.32
C ASP A 182 1.68 17.38 -12.72
N VAL A 183 2.26 16.55 -13.59
CA VAL A 183 3.05 15.39 -13.19
C VAL A 183 4.34 15.84 -12.50
N GLU A 184 5.04 16.84 -13.06
CA GLU A 184 6.29 17.35 -12.51
C GLU A 184 6.07 18.04 -11.16
N TYR A 185 4.98 18.80 -11.00
CA TYR A 185 4.61 19.37 -9.71
C TYR A 185 4.42 18.29 -8.64
N CYS A 186 3.61 17.27 -8.93
CA CYS A 186 3.37 16.18 -7.98
C CYS A 186 4.63 15.36 -7.69
N LYS A 187 5.54 15.22 -8.66
CA LYS A 187 6.84 14.57 -8.46
C LYS A 187 7.71 15.37 -7.49
N GLN A 188 7.78 16.69 -7.63
CA GLN A 188 8.50 17.56 -6.71
C GLN A 188 7.92 17.52 -5.29
N GLU A 189 6.58 17.51 -5.16
CA GLU A 189 5.90 17.33 -3.87
C GLU A 189 6.24 15.96 -3.25
N PHE A 190 6.24 14.90 -4.07
CA PHE A 190 6.65 13.57 -3.60
C PHE A 190 8.08 13.58 -3.05
N GLU A 191 9.03 14.15 -3.78
CA GLU A 191 10.44 14.22 -3.39
C GLU A 191 10.63 14.97 -2.07
N GLN A 192 9.95 16.12 -1.90
CA GLN A 192 10.00 16.89 -0.66
C GLN A 192 9.45 16.11 0.54
N LEU A 193 8.31 15.44 0.38
CA LEU A 193 7.71 14.62 1.43
C LEU A 193 8.57 13.39 1.74
N TRP A 194 9.17 12.80 0.70
CA TRP A 194 10.02 11.63 0.80
C TRP A 194 11.29 11.90 1.60
N GLU A 195 11.93 13.05 1.41
CA GLU A 195 13.13 13.46 2.16
C GLU A 195 12.85 13.64 3.66
N GLN A 196 11.64 14.07 4.01
CA GLN A 196 11.24 14.31 5.41
C GLN A 196 10.77 13.04 6.13
N ALA A 197 10.62 11.94 5.41
CA ALA A 197 10.05 10.71 5.93
C ALA A 197 11.09 9.74 6.49
N VAL A 198 10.67 8.87 7.41
CA VAL A 198 11.50 7.83 8.03
C VAL A 198 11.55 6.62 7.12
N PRO A 199 12.72 6.17 6.67
CA PRO A 199 12.83 4.96 5.87
C PRO A 199 12.51 3.73 6.72
N LEU A 200 11.74 2.81 6.15
CA LEU A 200 11.55 1.48 6.68
C LEU A 200 12.69 0.59 6.17
N ASN A 201 13.53 0.14 7.07
CA ASN A 201 14.71 -0.65 6.72
C ASN A 201 14.47 -2.16 6.82
N LEU A 202 15.43 -2.95 6.36
CA LEU A 202 15.37 -4.41 6.35
C LEU A 202 15.17 -4.99 7.75
N GLN A 203 15.87 -4.44 8.74
CA GLN A 203 15.80 -4.92 10.12
C GLN A 203 14.40 -4.70 10.71
N ASP A 204 13.75 -3.59 10.37
CA ASP A 204 12.37 -3.31 10.80
C ASP A 204 11.40 -4.34 10.21
N ILE A 205 11.54 -4.66 8.92
CA ILE A 205 10.72 -5.68 8.24
C ILE A 205 10.93 -7.07 8.85
N GLU A 206 12.16 -7.47 9.12
CA GLU A 206 12.46 -8.75 9.77
C GLU A 206 11.86 -8.84 11.17
N GLN A 207 11.93 -7.74 11.95
CA GLN A 207 11.31 -7.67 13.27
C GLN A 207 9.78 -7.71 13.20
N MET A 208 9.17 -7.02 12.24
CA MET A 208 7.72 -7.08 12.02
C MET A 208 7.28 -8.49 11.66
N LYS A 209 7.96 -9.13 10.69
CA LYS A 209 7.69 -10.51 10.28
C LYS A 209 7.83 -11.48 11.45
N ALA A 210 8.88 -11.33 12.28
CA ALA A 210 9.12 -12.17 13.44
C ALA A 210 8.00 -12.10 14.50
N LYS A 211 7.22 -11.02 14.53
CA LYS A 211 6.07 -10.85 15.42
C LYS A 211 4.76 -11.47 14.88
N THR A 212 4.80 -12.05 13.68
CA THR A 212 3.65 -12.65 13.02
C THR A 212 3.79 -14.17 12.91
N HIS A 213 2.69 -14.85 12.64
CA HIS A 213 2.69 -16.31 12.39
C HIS A 213 3.48 -16.70 11.12
N LEU A 214 3.76 -15.74 10.23
CA LEU A 214 4.52 -15.99 8.99
C LEU A 214 6.01 -16.28 9.20
N ALA A 215 6.55 -15.98 10.38
CA ALA A 215 7.94 -16.29 10.73
C ALA A 215 8.10 -17.63 11.46
N GLN A 216 7.01 -18.22 11.91
CA GLN A 216 7.02 -19.45 12.69
C GLN A 216 6.45 -20.60 11.85
N LEU A 217 7.07 -21.77 11.95
CA LEU A 217 6.45 -22.97 11.42
C LEU A 217 5.14 -23.21 12.18
N PRO A 218 4.00 -23.38 11.49
CA PRO A 218 2.75 -23.60 12.15
C PRO A 218 2.82 -24.85 13.03
N THR A 219 2.24 -24.75 14.21
CA THR A 219 2.07 -25.93 15.07
C THR A 219 1.17 -26.96 14.38
N PRO A 220 1.24 -28.24 14.74
CA PRO A 220 0.34 -29.26 14.19
C PRO A 220 -1.14 -28.91 14.32
N TYR A 221 -1.53 -28.18 15.37
CA TYR A 221 -2.89 -27.71 15.57
C TYR A 221 -3.26 -26.58 14.60
N GLU A 222 -2.39 -25.60 14.41
CA GLU A 222 -2.61 -24.52 13.44
C GLU A 222 -2.66 -25.05 12.01
N LEU A 223 -1.81 -26.01 11.67
CA LEU A 223 -1.84 -26.69 10.38
C LEU A 223 -3.17 -27.45 10.18
N TYR A 224 -3.64 -28.14 11.22
CA TYR A 224 -4.94 -28.82 11.19
C TYR A 224 -6.10 -27.84 11.00
N MET A 225 -6.10 -26.71 11.74
CA MET A 225 -7.11 -25.66 11.61
C MET A 225 -7.09 -25.03 10.22
N LYS A 226 -5.90 -24.78 9.66
CA LYS A 226 -5.75 -24.28 8.29
C LYS A 226 -6.39 -25.23 7.27
N VAL A 227 -6.08 -26.51 7.36
CA VAL A 227 -6.68 -27.54 6.47
C VAL A 227 -8.21 -27.58 6.63
N LEU A 228 -8.74 -27.45 7.85
CA LEU A 228 -10.18 -27.42 8.07
C LEU A 228 -10.84 -26.18 7.43
N ILE A 229 -10.23 -25.02 7.58
CA ILE A 229 -10.72 -23.75 6.98
C ILE A 229 -10.68 -23.85 5.45
N ASP A 230 -9.57 -24.31 4.88
CA ASP A 230 -9.42 -24.48 3.43
C ASP A 230 -10.40 -25.52 2.84
N THR A 231 -10.73 -26.54 3.62
CA THR A 231 -11.60 -27.65 3.14
C THR A 231 -13.09 -27.36 3.36
N PHE A 232 -13.44 -26.72 4.45
CA PHE A 232 -14.83 -26.59 4.92
C PHE A 232 -15.28 -25.14 5.16
N GLY A 233 -14.38 -24.16 5.08
CA GLY A 233 -14.69 -22.76 5.39
C GLY A 233 -15.83 -22.19 4.54
N SER A 234 -15.88 -22.52 3.26
CA SER A 234 -16.97 -22.10 2.36
C SER A 234 -18.32 -22.74 2.68
N GLN A 235 -18.35 -23.89 3.37
CA GLN A 235 -19.59 -24.57 3.75
C GLN A 235 -20.20 -24.00 5.04
N VAL A 236 -19.39 -23.37 5.88
CA VAL A 236 -19.86 -22.79 7.15
C VAL A 236 -20.55 -21.44 6.92
N GLU A 237 -20.17 -20.68 5.88
CA GLU A 237 -20.85 -19.42 5.52
C GLU A 237 -22.25 -19.63 4.93
N ASP A 238 -22.48 -20.74 4.21
CA ASP A 238 -23.78 -21.05 3.60
C ASP A 238 -24.84 -21.54 4.60
N ASP A 239 -24.44 -22.05 5.76
CA ASP A 239 -25.37 -22.56 6.80
C ASP A 239 -25.86 -21.46 7.78
N PHE A 240 -25.35 -20.23 7.69
CA PHE A 240 -25.73 -19.09 8.54
C PHE A 240 -26.43 -17.94 7.79
N THR A 241 -26.79 -18.11 6.52
CA THR A 241 -27.62 -17.19 5.73
C THR A 241 -29.00 -17.78 5.50
#